data_6586eb57ba53a2f50de322c404bbf841
#
_entry.id   6586eb57ba53a2f50de322c404bbf841
#
_cell.length_a   1.000
_cell.length_b   1.000
_cell.length_c   1.000
_cell.angle_alpha   90.00
_cell.angle_beta   90.00
_cell.angle_gamma   90.00
#
_symmetry.space_group_name_H-M   'P 1'
#
loop_
_entity.id
_entity.type
_entity.pdbx_description
1 polymer ?
#
loop_
_entity_poly.entity_id
_entity_poly.type
_entity_poly.pdbx_seq_one_letter_code
_entity_poly.pdbx_strand_id
1 'polypeptide(L)'
;MKVFDVIKYEGGNDILVWKFPGEDFNTLSQLIVHESQEALFFKDGKALDLFRAGRYTLHSQNIPLIRRVVNLPFNGESPFHCEVYFINKVVSMDVQWGTTAMPIQDPIYKIIVPINVYGQFAVQVVDSKKFILEMVGTIKQFDHNTLLTYFRGILLSNIKDYIASQFSERNLSFLEIQGNLRSISDGIENCVTAEFEKYGLRLVNFNVFSIEPSQDDPSYMRLKEALARKAEMNVIGYNYQQERTYDILGTAAANKGTAGNVMGVGLGLGMGANIGNTIGKMMGDTTAHTNTQETTKQSENTIKCPSCHNDIPANAKFCMNCGKEIRRESEKEMVICPYCKERVPKGKFCMSCGKEMENVCPKCGAEILENAKFCMSCGAKIK
;
A
#
# COMPACT_ATOMS: atom_id res chain seq x y z
N MET A 1 4.35 -40.76 51.69
CA MET A 1 5.64 -40.44 51.08
C MET A 1 5.55 -40.77 49.58
N LYS A 2 5.52 -39.77 48.70
CA LYS A 2 5.54 -40.06 47.25
C LYS A 2 6.93 -40.59 46.93
N VAL A 3 7.01 -41.82 46.45
CA VAL A 3 8.27 -42.52 46.18
C VAL A 3 8.95 -42.01 44.91
N PHE A 4 8.20 -41.40 44.02
CA PHE A 4 8.68 -40.79 42.78
C PHE A 4 7.71 -39.70 42.30
N ASP A 5 8.20 -38.70 41.63
CA ASP A 5 7.43 -37.66 40.99
C ASP A 5 7.29 -37.95 39.49
N VAL A 6 6.15 -37.62 38.90
CA VAL A 6 5.93 -37.67 37.44
C VAL A 6 5.95 -36.24 36.94
N ILE A 7 6.94 -35.96 36.11
CA ILE A 7 7.17 -34.65 35.48
C ILE A 7 6.61 -34.72 34.08
N LYS A 8 5.49 -34.04 33.84
CA LYS A 8 4.83 -33.98 32.52
C LYS A 8 4.08 -32.66 32.35
N TYR A 9 3.80 -32.30 31.15
CA TYR A 9 2.93 -31.18 30.81
C TYR A 9 1.73 -31.68 29.98
N GLU A 10 0.52 -31.36 30.44
CA GLU A 10 -0.76 -31.72 29.83
C GLU A 10 -1.65 -30.47 29.70
N GLY A 11 -1.07 -29.32 29.36
CA GLY A 11 -1.80 -28.06 29.17
C GLY A 11 -2.25 -27.82 27.72
N GLY A 12 -2.81 -26.64 27.50
CA GLY A 12 -3.29 -26.21 26.19
C GLY A 12 -2.18 -25.97 25.16
N ASN A 13 -2.56 -25.94 23.90
CA ASN A 13 -1.62 -25.70 22.79
C ASN A 13 -1.28 -24.21 22.61
N ASP A 14 -1.97 -23.32 23.30
CA ASP A 14 -1.71 -21.88 23.34
C ASP A 14 -0.43 -21.51 24.10
N ILE A 15 0.08 -22.43 24.93
CA ILE A 15 1.31 -22.26 25.69
C ILE A 15 2.47 -22.87 24.89
N LEU A 16 3.42 -22.03 24.53
CA LEU A 16 4.64 -22.42 23.80
C LEU A 16 5.70 -22.97 24.74
N VAL A 17 5.88 -22.38 25.92
CA VAL A 17 6.81 -22.84 26.95
C VAL A 17 6.17 -22.78 28.30
N TRP A 18 6.39 -23.83 29.08
CA TRP A 18 5.94 -23.92 30.47
C TRP A 18 7.03 -24.50 31.34
N LYS A 19 7.37 -23.77 32.41
CA LYS A 19 8.30 -24.22 33.45
C LYS A 19 7.55 -25.10 34.45
N PHE A 20 8.06 -26.33 34.67
CA PHE A 20 7.56 -27.21 35.71
C PHE A 20 7.77 -26.55 37.10
N PRO A 21 6.75 -26.54 37.97
CA PRO A 21 6.82 -25.79 39.23
C PRO A 21 7.76 -26.41 40.29
N GLY A 22 8.18 -27.69 40.14
CA GLY A 22 9.14 -28.34 41.03
C GLY A 22 10.57 -28.14 40.53
N GLU A 23 11.50 -27.92 41.43
CA GLU A 23 12.93 -27.75 41.15
C GLU A 23 13.78 -28.85 41.75
N ASP A 24 13.26 -29.54 42.80
CA ASP A 24 13.92 -30.67 43.48
C ASP A 24 13.26 -31.98 43.06
N PHE A 25 13.99 -32.82 42.36
CA PHE A 25 13.49 -34.09 41.85
C PHE A 25 14.18 -35.27 42.59
N ASN A 26 13.35 -36.26 42.93
CA ASN A 26 13.84 -37.50 43.47
C ASN A 26 14.55 -38.35 42.42
N THR A 27 15.56 -39.14 42.82
CA THR A 27 16.38 -40.02 41.96
C THR A 27 15.59 -41.10 41.26
N LEU A 28 14.37 -41.18 41.13
CA LEU A 28 13.56 -42.13 40.37
C LEU A 28 12.35 -41.43 39.75
N SER A 29 12.33 -40.10 39.77
CA SER A 29 11.29 -39.33 39.10
C SER A 29 11.25 -39.64 37.58
N GLN A 30 10.06 -39.68 37.03
CA GLN A 30 9.87 -39.98 35.61
C GLN A 30 9.50 -38.72 34.85
N LEU A 31 10.30 -38.42 33.86
CA LEU A 31 9.99 -37.39 32.87
C LEU A 31 9.24 -38.03 31.72
N ILE A 32 8.05 -37.51 31.40
CA ILE A 32 7.25 -37.92 30.25
C ILE A 32 7.16 -36.73 29.31
N VAL A 33 7.66 -36.89 28.11
CA VAL A 33 7.63 -35.91 27.02
C VAL A 33 6.76 -36.46 25.89
N HIS A 34 5.72 -35.75 25.53
CA HIS A 34 4.83 -36.14 24.43
C HIS A 34 5.50 -35.91 23.08
N GLU A 35 5.03 -36.58 22.01
CA GLU A 35 5.60 -36.45 20.65
C GLU A 35 5.58 -35.02 20.12
N SER A 36 4.62 -34.23 20.55
CA SER A 36 4.50 -32.81 20.19
C SER A 36 5.32 -31.85 21.06
N GLN A 37 6.18 -32.39 21.93
CA GLN A 37 6.90 -31.62 22.95
C GLN A 37 8.39 -31.93 22.95
N GLU A 38 9.16 -31.03 23.54
CA GLU A 38 10.52 -31.24 24.00
C GLU A 38 10.63 -30.73 25.45
N ALA A 39 11.52 -31.30 26.24
CA ALA A 39 11.82 -30.82 27.57
C ALA A 39 13.28 -30.44 27.71
N LEU A 40 13.56 -29.23 28.15
CA LEU A 40 14.92 -28.71 28.35
C LEU A 40 15.20 -28.59 29.86
N PHE A 41 16.30 -29.17 30.29
CA PHE A 41 16.77 -29.11 31.65
C PHE A 41 17.80 -28.01 31.84
N PHE A 42 17.59 -27.25 32.92
CA PHE A 42 18.55 -26.26 33.40
C PHE A 42 19.08 -26.69 34.79
N LYS A 43 20.37 -26.50 34.96
CA LYS A 43 21.01 -26.59 36.29
C LYS A 43 21.96 -25.41 36.43
N ASP A 44 21.88 -24.73 37.55
CA ASP A 44 22.71 -23.59 37.91
C ASP A 44 22.67 -22.50 36.79
N GLY A 45 21.51 -22.27 36.20
CA GLY A 45 21.29 -21.30 35.12
C GLY A 45 21.84 -21.71 33.72
N LYS A 46 22.31 -22.95 33.56
CA LYS A 46 22.86 -23.48 32.30
C LYS A 46 21.92 -24.51 31.72
N ALA A 47 21.58 -24.34 30.42
CA ALA A 47 20.86 -25.34 29.65
C ALA A 47 21.75 -26.59 29.46
N LEU A 48 21.32 -27.71 29.98
CA LEU A 48 22.07 -29.00 29.94
C LEU A 48 21.55 -29.86 28.79
N ASP A 49 20.52 -30.65 29.05
CA ASP A 49 20.05 -31.71 28.16
C ASP A 49 18.66 -31.38 27.61
N LEU A 50 18.48 -31.67 26.31
CA LEU A 50 17.21 -31.57 25.60
C LEU A 50 16.64 -32.99 25.41
N PHE A 51 15.49 -33.25 26.01
CA PHE A 51 14.76 -34.51 25.92
C PHE A 51 13.67 -34.41 24.85
N ARG A 52 13.70 -35.35 23.92
CA ARG A 52 12.64 -35.52 22.91
C ARG A 52 11.52 -36.38 23.45
N ALA A 53 10.53 -36.67 22.60
CA ALA A 53 9.42 -37.55 22.96
C ALA A 53 9.89 -38.87 23.57
N GLY A 54 9.27 -39.28 24.68
CA GLY A 54 9.59 -40.50 25.38
C GLY A 54 9.40 -40.43 26.89
N ARG A 55 9.67 -41.56 27.53
CA ARG A 55 9.69 -41.68 28.98
C ARG A 55 11.12 -41.89 29.47
N TYR A 56 11.55 -41.05 30.37
CA TYR A 56 12.91 -41.04 30.92
C TYR A 56 12.83 -41.16 32.44
N THR A 57 13.58 -42.11 32.98
CA THR A 57 13.78 -42.16 34.43
C THR A 57 14.97 -41.27 34.77
N LEU A 58 14.75 -40.27 35.62
CA LEU A 58 15.79 -39.33 36.02
C LEU A 58 16.75 -40.03 36.96
N HIS A 59 17.78 -40.64 36.44
CA HIS A 59 18.88 -41.25 37.15
C HIS A 59 20.16 -40.49 36.83
N SER A 60 20.98 -40.22 37.81
CA SER A 60 22.28 -39.56 37.63
C SER A 60 23.16 -40.18 36.55
N GLN A 61 22.96 -41.48 36.27
CA GLN A 61 23.70 -42.19 35.25
C GLN A 61 23.14 -42.08 33.84
N ASN A 62 21.85 -41.69 33.67
CA ASN A 62 21.18 -41.68 32.38
C ASN A 62 21.12 -40.29 31.70
N ILE A 63 21.64 -39.27 32.39
CA ILE A 63 21.65 -37.89 31.84
C ILE A 63 23.13 -37.56 31.53
N PRO A 64 23.51 -37.50 30.23
CA PRO A 64 24.93 -37.46 29.81
C PRO A 64 25.71 -36.26 30.37
N LEU A 65 25.10 -35.09 30.48
CA LEU A 65 25.78 -33.90 31.01
C LEU A 65 25.74 -33.83 32.55
N ILE A 66 24.67 -34.26 33.16
CA ILE A 66 24.58 -34.36 34.63
C ILE A 66 25.59 -35.40 35.18
N ARG A 67 25.84 -36.48 34.48
CA ARG A 67 26.86 -37.49 34.84
C ARG A 67 28.25 -36.91 35.09
N ARG A 68 28.63 -35.84 34.36
CA ARG A 68 29.93 -35.16 34.57
C ARG A 68 29.98 -34.32 35.85
N VAL A 69 28.82 -33.89 36.39
CA VAL A 69 28.70 -32.99 37.54
C VAL A 69 28.49 -33.80 38.83
N VAL A 70 27.84 -34.99 38.73
CA VAL A 70 27.42 -35.82 39.89
C VAL A 70 28.57 -36.65 40.51
N ASN A 71 29.74 -36.69 39.88
CA ASN A 71 30.92 -37.36 40.49
C ASN A 71 31.59 -36.59 41.64
N LEU A 72 30.95 -35.53 42.14
CA LEU A 72 31.35 -34.84 43.35
C LEU A 72 30.61 -35.47 44.59
N PRO A 73 31.29 -35.70 45.74
CA PRO A 73 30.65 -36.27 46.93
C PRO A 73 29.63 -35.27 47.49
N PHE A 74 28.35 -35.64 47.44
CA PHE A 74 27.25 -34.84 48.01
C PHE A 74 26.95 -35.34 49.45
N ASN A 75 27.08 -34.44 50.43
CA ASN A 75 26.75 -34.64 51.81
C ASN A 75 25.22 -34.66 52.04
N GLY A 76 24.47 -35.61 51.46
CA GLY A 76 23.07 -35.88 51.84
C GLY A 76 21.98 -34.94 51.32
N GLU A 77 22.31 -33.95 50.54
CA GLU A 77 21.32 -33.12 49.83
C GLU A 77 20.91 -33.74 48.50
N SER A 78 19.64 -33.56 48.09
CA SER A 78 19.15 -34.07 46.82
C SER A 78 20.01 -33.52 45.67
N PRO A 79 20.68 -34.39 44.87
CA PRO A 79 21.64 -33.94 43.83
C PRO A 79 21.00 -33.30 42.62
N PHE A 80 19.67 -33.12 42.62
CA PHE A 80 18.91 -32.73 41.43
C PHE A 80 18.09 -31.46 41.66
N HIS A 81 18.76 -30.37 41.96
CA HIS A 81 18.14 -29.05 41.85
C HIS A 81 18.21 -28.61 40.39
N CYS A 82 17.14 -28.86 39.63
CA CYS A 82 17.07 -28.60 38.21
C CYS A 82 15.72 -27.98 37.84
N GLU A 83 15.75 -27.06 36.90
CA GLU A 83 14.53 -26.51 36.33
C GLU A 83 14.22 -27.29 35.03
N VAL A 84 12.93 -27.58 34.80
CA VAL A 84 12.45 -28.25 33.58
C VAL A 84 11.50 -27.35 32.83
N TYR A 85 11.84 -27.08 31.58
CA TYR A 85 10.99 -26.33 30.69
C TYR A 85 10.44 -27.25 29.60
N PHE A 86 9.12 -27.34 29.49
CA PHE A 86 8.45 -28.02 28.40
C PHE A 86 8.19 -27.03 27.27
N ILE A 87 8.56 -27.42 26.05
CA ILE A 87 8.42 -26.63 24.84
C ILE A 87 7.43 -27.35 23.92
N ASN A 88 6.37 -26.64 23.52
CA ASN A 88 5.38 -27.14 22.59
C ASN A 88 5.93 -27.00 21.17
N LYS A 89 5.92 -28.10 20.41
CA LYS A 89 6.38 -28.16 18.99
C LYS A 89 5.23 -28.15 17.99
N VAL A 90 3.97 -28.10 18.49
CA VAL A 90 2.79 -27.99 17.61
C VAL A 90 2.83 -26.65 16.92
N VAL A 91 2.39 -26.63 15.69
CA VAL A 91 2.21 -25.38 14.94
C VAL A 91 1.06 -24.59 15.57
N SER A 92 1.38 -23.39 16.00
CA SER A 92 0.37 -22.44 16.49
C SER A 92 -0.21 -21.69 15.31
N MET A 93 -1.47 -21.99 14.97
CA MET A 93 -2.11 -21.56 13.71
C MET A 93 -2.91 -20.26 13.81
N ASP A 94 -3.12 -19.72 15.00
CA ASP A 94 -4.13 -18.69 15.28
C ASP A 94 -3.60 -17.44 16.00
N VAL A 95 -2.33 -17.10 15.76
CA VAL A 95 -1.77 -15.87 16.33
C VAL A 95 -2.28 -14.67 15.52
N GLN A 96 -3.35 -14.04 16.05
CA GLN A 96 -3.97 -12.88 15.42
C GLN A 96 -3.17 -11.61 15.69
N TRP A 97 -3.10 -10.76 14.68
CA TRP A 97 -2.44 -9.47 14.78
C TRP A 97 -3.25 -8.37 14.09
N GLY A 98 -3.02 -7.13 14.50
CA GLY A 98 -3.65 -5.97 13.89
C GLY A 98 -2.81 -4.72 14.09
N THR A 99 -2.92 -3.78 13.16
CA THR A 99 -2.27 -2.47 13.25
C THR A 99 -3.21 -1.44 13.83
N THR A 100 -2.65 -0.41 14.43
CA THR A 100 -3.35 0.86 14.60
C THR A 100 -3.47 1.55 13.25
N ALA A 101 -4.40 2.50 13.15
CA ALA A 101 -4.59 3.29 11.94
C ALA A 101 -3.27 3.89 11.43
N MET A 102 -2.92 3.57 10.19
CA MET A 102 -1.71 4.04 9.52
C MET A 102 -2.09 5.04 8.43
N PRO A 103 -1.64 6.31 8.50
CA PRO A 103 -1.91 7.28 7.45
C PRO A 103 -1.12 6.89 6.18
N ILE A 104 -1.83 6.56 5.11
CA ILE A 104 -1.26 6.25 3.79
C ILE A 104 -1.83 7.20 2.75
N GLN A 105 -0.96 7.73 1.90
CA GLN A 105 -1.39 8.53 0.76
C GLN A 105 -1.76 7.62 -0.41
N ASP A 106 -3.02 7.71 -0.84
CA ASP A 106 -3.46 7.02 -2.05
C ASP A 106 -2.81 7.65 -3.29
N PRO A 107 -2.15 6.88 -4.14
CA PRO A 107 -1.44 7.43 -5.30
C PRO A 107 -2.38 7.94 -6.41
N ILE A 108 -3.60 7.39 -6.49
CA ILE A 108 -4.59 7.76 -7.52
C ILE A 108 -5.36 9.01 -7.09
N TYR A 109 -5.91 9.02 -5.89
CA TYR A 109 -6.75 10.11 -5.39
C TYR A 109 -5.98 11.23 -4.69
N LYS A 110 -4.68 11.02 -4.38
CA LYS A 110 -3.79 11.97 -3.70
C LYS A 110 -4.31 12.44 -2.34
N ILE A 111 -5.13 11.62 -1.69
CA ILE A 111 -5.63 11.85 -0.34
C ILE A 111 -4.87 10.97 0.65
N ILE A 112 -4.76 11.44 1.89
CA ILE A 112 -4.22 10.66 3.00
C ILE A 112 -5.40 10.02 3.72
N VAL A 113 -5.38 8.69 3.81
CA VAL A 113 -6.41 7.91 4.49
C VAL A 113 -5.76 7.02 5.53
N PRO A 114 -6.21 7.03 6.79
CA PRO A 114 -5.78 6.06 7.78
C PRO A 114 -6.36 4.69 7.45
N ILE A 115 -5.49 3.69 7.30
CA ILE A 115 -5.86 2.29 7.05
C ILE A 115 -5.57 1.42 8.26
N ASN A 116 -6.41 0.44 8.50
CA ASN A 116 -6.22 -0.64 9.47
C ASN A 116 -5.93 -1.93 8.73
N VAL A 117 -5.01 -2.72 9.26
CA VAL A 117 -4.61 -4.01 8.66
C VAL A 117 -4.76 -5.09 9.71
N TYR A 118 -5.39 -6.19 9.34
CA TYR A 118 -5.64 -7.34 10.21
C TYR A 118 -5.20 -8.61 9.53
N GLY A 119 -4.72 -9.55 10.34
CA GLY A 119 -4.31 -10.83 9.83
C GLY A 119 -4.01 -11.83 10.93
N GLN A 120 -3.47 -12.95 10.54
CA GLN A 120 -2.94 -13.95 11.44
C GLN A 120 -1.68 -14.57 10.87
N PHE A 121 -0.87 -15.16 11.73
CA PHE A 121 0.25 -15.98 11.33
C PHE A 121 0.29 -17.28 12.13
N ALA A 122 0.97 -18.25 11.56
CA ALA A 122 1.27 -19.50 12.24
C ALA A 122 2.76 -19.62 12.49
N VAL A 123 3.11 -20.07 13.69
CA VAL A 123 4.49 -20.20 14.12
C VAL A 123 4.74 -21.56 14.76
N GLN A 124 5.97 -22.05 14.61
CA GLN A 124 6.43 -23.29 15.23
C GLN A 124 7.80 -23.11 15.85
N VAL A 125 7.99 -23.61 17.05
CA VAL A 125 9.31 -23.69 17.68
C VAL A 125 10.12 -24.80 17.01
N VAL A 126 11.19 -24.46 16.29
CA VAL A 126 12.08 -25.42 15.62
C VAL A 126 13.36 -25.68 16.43
N ASP A 127 13.93 -24.63 17.01
CA ASP A 127 15.09 -24.73 17.91
C ASP A 127 14.68 -24.32 19.34
N SER A 128 14.33 -25.32 20.14
CA SER A 128 13.85 -25.13 21.52
C SER A 128 14.89 -24.49 22.42
N LYS A 129 16.18 -24.81 22.24
CA LYS A 129 17.26 -24.28 23.07
C LYS A 129 17.46 -22.78 22.77
N LYS A 130 17.55 -22.45 21.51
CA LYS A 130 17.69 -21.05 21.05
C LYS A 130 16.49 -20.21 21.49
N PHE A 131 15.27 -20.74 21.32
CA PHE A 131 14.05 -20.05 21.70
C PHE A 131 14.01 -19.68 23.19
N ILE A 132 14.37 -20.65 24.06
CA ILE A 132 14.40 -20.39 25.50
C ILE A 132 15.49 -19.40 25.87
N LEU A 133 16.71 -19.57 25.34
CA LEU A 133 17.85 -18.74 25.72
C LEU A 133 17.71 -17.29 25.25
N GLU A 134 17.17 -17.08 24.05
CA GLU A 134 17.12 -15.76 23.41
C GLU A 134 15.82 -15.01 23.74
N MET A 135 14.73 -15.70 24.05
CA MET A 135 13.42 -15.09 24.18
C MET A 135 12.71 -15.36 25.51
N VAL A 136 12.68 -16.59 25.95
CA VAL A 136 11.89 -16.98 27.14
C VAL A 136 12.61 -16.61 28.45
N GLY A 137 13.93 -16.83 28.52
CA GLY A 137 14.73 -16.57 29.70
C GLY A 137 14.20 -17.34 30.93
N THR A 138 13.85 -16.60 32.00
CA THR A 138 13.36 -17.15 33.26
C THR A 138 11.84 -17.08 33.42
N ILE A 139 11.11 -16.76 32.37
CA ILE A 139 9.63 -16.67 32.42
C ILE A 139 9.05 -18.06 32.65
N LYS A 140 8.12 -18.16 33.59
CA LYS A 140 7.50 -19.44 33.96
C LYS A 140 6.55 -20.00 32.92
N GLN A 141 5.91 -19.12 32.17
CA GLN A 141 4.96 -19.46 31.09
C GLN A 141 5.08 -18.47 29.96
N PHE A 142 5.21 -18.97 28.75
CA PHE A 142 5.30 -18.18 27.53
C PHE A 142 4.21 -18.65 26.57
N ASP A 143 3.26 -17.77 26.30
CA ASP A 143 2.10 -18.00 25.45
C ASP A 143 2.15 -17.18 24.15
N HIS A 144 1.15 -17.35 23.31
CA HIS A 144 1.01 -16.62 22.04
C HIS A 144 0.89 -15.10 22.25
N ASN A 145 0.23 -14.64 23.31
CA ASN A 145 0.08 -13.21 23.57
C ASN A 145 1.43 -12.59 23.96
N THR A 146 2.21 -13.30 24.75
CA THR A 146 3.58 -12.91 25.11
C THR A 146 4.44 -12.85 23.86
N LEU A 147 4.39 -13.89 22.99
CA LEU A 147 5.09 -13.91 21.71
C LEU A 147 4.73 -12.69 20.88
N LEU A 148 3.43 -12.43 20.68
CA LEU A 148 2.94 -11.29 19.90
C LEU A 148 3.44 -9.96 20.48
N THR A 149 3.48 -9.83 21.81
CA THR A 149 3.97 -8.63 22.47
C THR A 149 5.44 -8.35 22.13
N TYR A 150 6.29 -9.39 22.16
CA TYR A 150 7.70 -9.27 21.80
C TYR A 150 7.91 -8.92 20.33
N PHE A 151 7.17 -9.57 19.42
CA PHE A 151 7.32 -9.35 17.98
C PHE A 151 6.56 -8.14 17.46
N ARG A 152 5.67 -7.55 18.26
CA ARG A 152 4.76 -6.48 17.81
C ARG A 152 5.48 -5.33 17.12
N GLY A 153 6.57 -4.83 17.69
CA GLY A 153 7.34 -3.73 17.11
C GLY A 153 7.91 -4.08 15.75
N ILE A 154 8.54 -5.25 15.65
CA ILE A 154 9.17 -5.75 14.42
C ILE A 154 8.11 -5.99 13.35
N LEU A 155 7.01 -6.67 13.70
CA LEU A 155 5.90 -6.93 12.78
C LEU A 155 5.29 -5.63 12.26
N LEU A 156 4.93 -4.71 13.14
CA LEU A 156 4.30 -3.45 12.74
C LEU A 156 5.20 -2.59 11.85
N SER A 157 6.51 -2.58 12.11
CA SER A 157 7.46 -1.85 11.26
C SER A 157 7.51 -2.45 9.86
N ASN A 158 7.76 -3.76 9.75
CA ASN A 158 7.86 -4.44 8.45
C ASN A 158 6.54 -4.37 7.66
N ILE A 159 5.40 -4.53 8.33
CA ILE A 159 4.07 -4.42 7.70
C ILE A 159 3.85 -3.02 7.14
N LYS A 160 4.15 -1.98 7.93
CA LYS A 160 3.99 -0.58 7.51
C LYS A 160 4.86 -0.26 6.31
N ASP A 161 6.13 -0.62 6.38
CA ASP A 161 7.11 -0.33 5.32
C ASP A 161 6.72 -1.06 4.03
N TYR A 162 6.36 -2.33 4.13
CA TYR A 162 5.95 -3.12 2.97
C TYR A 162 4.66 -2.58 2.34
N ILE A 163 3.63 -2.29 3.13
CA ILE A 163 2.37 -1.75 2.62
C ILE A 163 2.59 -0.36 2.00
N ALA A 164 3.36 0.52 2.65
CA ALA A 164 3.67 1.83 2.09
C ALA A 164 4.38 1.74 0.73
N SER A 165 5.29 0.77 0.57
CA SER A 165 5.95 0.52 -0.72
C SER A 165 4.98 0.08 -1.81
N GLN A 166 3.97 -0.75 -1.49
CA GLN A 166 2.96 -1.17 -2.47
C GLN A 166 2.14 0.02 -3.01
N PHE A 167 1.79 0.97 -2.14
CA PHE A 167 1.09 2.18 -2.56
C PHE A 167 2.00 3.08 -3.42
N SER A 168 3.25 3.29 -3.02
CA SER A 168 4.16 4.22 -3.70
C SER A 168 4.74 3.66 -5.00
N GLU A 169 5.18 2.41 -5.02
CA GLU A 169 5.92 1.82 -6.14
C GLU A 169 4.99 1.20 -7.17
N ARG A 170 3.92 0.52 -6.74
CA ARG A 170 2.97 -0.15 -7.64
C ARG A 170 1.76 0.72 -7.99
N ASN A 171 1.64 1.93 -7.45
CA ASN A 171 0.49 2.82 -7.63
C ASN A 171 -0.85 2.15 -7.28
N LEU A 172 -0.86 1.20 -6.33
CA LEU A 172 -2.07 0.52 -5.89
C LEU A 172 -2.93 1.47 -5.05
N SER A 173 -4.18 1.69 -5.47
CA SER A 173 -5.18 2.38 -4.64
C SER A 173 -5.71 1.46 -3.53
N PHE A 174 -6.15 2.05 -2.42
CA PHE A 174 -6.82 1.28 -1.36
C PHE A 174 -8.11 0.60 -1.84
N LEU A 175 -8.73 1.05 -2.94
CA LEU A 175 -9.87 0.37 -3.55
C LEU A 175 -9.48 -0.93 -4.27
N GLU A 176 -8.26 -1.02 -4.75
CA GLU A 176 -7.75 -2.17 -5.51
C GLU A 176 -6.95 -3.15 -4.65
N ILE A 177 -6.54 -2.72 -3.45
CA ILE A 177 -5.63 -3.47 -2.59
C ILE A 177 -6.21 -4.81 -2.13
N GLN A 178 -7.54 -4.89 -1.99
CA GLN A 178 -8.25 -6.12 -1.60
C GLN A 178 -8.03 -7.27 -2.60
N GLY A 179 -7.84 -6.96 -3.88
CA GLY A 179 -7.51 -7.95 -4.89
C GLY A 179 -6.07 -8.49 -4.81
N ASN A 180 -5.21 -7.85 -4.01
CA ASN A 180 -3.78 -8.14 -3.92
C ASN A 180 -3.34 -8.68 -2.56
N LEU A 181 -4.28 -9.00 -1.65
CA LEU A 181 -3.98 -9.42 -0.27
C LEU A 181 -3.02 -10.61 -0.20
N ARG A 182 -3.14 -11.58 -1.10
CA ARG A 182 -2.24 -12.74 -1.15
C ARG A 182 -0.80 -12.33 -1.47
N SER A 183 -0.59 -11.53 -2.51
CA SER A 183 0.74 -11.03 -2.88
C SER A 183 1.36 -10.17 -1.77
N ILE A 184 0.52 -9.43 -1.05
CA ILE A 184 0.96 -8.63 0.10
C ILE A 184 1.34 -9.54 1.26
N SER A 185 0.56 -10.59 1.54
CA SER A 185 0.86 -11.59 2.57
C SER A 185 2.20 -12.25 2.32
N ASP A 186 2.41 -12.78 1.10
CA ASP A 186 3.65 -13.45 0.69
C ASP A 186 4.85 -12.50 0.80
N GLY A 187 4.67 -11.23 0.44
CA GLY A 187 5.72 -10.23 0.54
C GLY A 187 6.10 -9.88 1.97
N ILE A 188 5.13 -9.71 2.86
CA ILE A 188 5.38 -9.46 4.28
C ILE A 188 6.02 -10.70 4.93
N GLU A 189 5.53 -11.91 4.61
CA GLU A 189 6.11 -13.17 5.09
C GLU A 189 7.61 -13.23 4.81
N ASN A 190 8.02 -12.91 3.58
CA ASN A 190 9.43 -12.88 3.21
C ASN A 190 10.26 -11.86 4.01
N CYS A 191 9.67 -10.71 4.35
CA CYS A 191 10.34 -9.68 5.15
C CYS A 191 10.54 -10.10 6.61
N VAL A 192 9.56 -10.80 7.20
CA VAL A 192 9.57 -11.10 8.64
C VAL A 192 10.14 -12.48 8.99
N THR A 193 10.22 -13.42 8.04
CA THR A 193 10.69 -14.80 8.28
C THR A 193 12.05 -14.83 8.97
N ALA A 194 13.01 -14.06 8.49
CA ALA A 194 14.36 -14.01 9.06
C ALA A 194 14.38 -13.52 10.51
N GLU A 195 13.44 -12.67 10.90
CA GLU A 195 13.32 -12.18 12.27
C GLU A 195 12.88 -13.27 13.23
N PHE A 196 11.94 -14.14 12.82
CA PHE A 196 11.51 -15.29 13.62
C PHE A 196 12.61 -16.34 13.76
N GLU A 197 13.37 -16.59 12.69
CA GLU A 197 14.48 -17.57 12.69
C GLU A 197 15.63 -17.19 13.65
N LYS A 198 15.83 -15.90 13.91
CA LYS A 198 16.81 -15.42 14.91
C LYS A 198 16.53 -15.96 16.31
N TYR A 199 15.30 -16.32 16.60
CA TYR A 199 14.86 -16.79 17.92
C TYR A 199 14.50 -18.28 17.93
N GLY A 200 14.86 -19.03 16.89
CA GLY A 200 14.57 -20.47 16.79
C GLY A 200 13.12 -20.80 16.49
N LEU A 201 12.39 -19.84 15.92
CA LEU A 201 11.01 -19.97 15.46
C LEU A 201 10.99 -20.10 13.95
N ARG A 202 10.05 -20.88 13.43
CA ARG A 202 9.72 -20.94 12.00
C ARG A 202 8.35 -20.33 11.78
N LEU A 203 8.27 -19.34 10.92
CA LEU A 203 7.02 -18.84 10.40
C LEU A 203 6.47 -19.87 9.39
N VAL A 204 5.26 -20.38 9.63
CA VAL A 204 4.65 -21.42 8.79
C VAL A 204 3.79 -20.80 7.71
N ASN A 205 3.09 -19.75 8.06
CA ASN A 205 2.35 -18.89 7.13
C ASN A 205 2.15 -17.50 7.73
N PHE A 206 1.89 -16.54 6.87
CA PHE A 206 1.50 -15.19 7.25
C PHE A 206 0.37 -14.73 6.34
N ASN A 207 -0.78 -14.40 6.90
CA ASN A 207 -1.94 -14.01 6.15
C ASN A 207 -2.41 -12.63 6.55
N VAL A 208 -2.65 -11.79 5.55
CA VAL A 208 -3.37 -10.53 5.67
C VAL A 208 -4.82 -10.79 5.27
N PHE A 209 -5.75 -10.58 6.19
CA PHE A 209 -7.17 -10.81 5.92
C PHE A 209 -7.84 -9.59 5.31
N SER A 210 -7.45 -8.41 5.78
CA SER A 210 -8.10 -7.18 5.39
C SER A 210 -7.14 -6.00 5.52
N ILE A 211 -7.25 -5.08 4.57
CA ILE A 211 -6.63 -3.74 4.60
C ILE A 211 -7.77 -2.76 4.36
N GLU A 212 -8.25 -2.12 5.42
CA GLU A 212 -9.46 -1.31 5.37
C GLU A 212 -9.18 0.13 5.78
N PRO A 213 -9.69 1.10 4.99
CA PRO A 213 -9.72 2.49 5.42
C PRO A 213 -10.55 2.66 6.69
N SER A 214 -10.14 3.57 7.57
CA SER A 214 -10.96 3.93 8.73
C SER A 214 -12.28 4.53 8.25
N GLN A 215 -13.39 3.89 8.62
CA GLN A 215 -14.73 4.28 8.17
C GLN A 215 -15.15 5.65 8.70
N ASP A 216 -14.58 6.09 9.82
CA ASP A 216 -14.87 7.35 10.48
C ASP A 216 -14.01 8.51 9.99
N ASP A 217 -13.07 8.26 9.06
CA ASP A 217 -12.19 9.30 8.54
C ASP A 217 -12.93 10.25 7.58
N PRO A 218 -12.91 11.57 7.84
CA PRO A 218 -13.64 12.53 7.02
C PRO A 218 -13.18 12.58 5.55
N SER A 219 -11.90 12.30 5.28
CA SER A 219 -11.34 12.31 3.92
C SER A 219 -11.83 11.09 3.14
N TYR A 220 -11.87 9.93 3.80
CA TYR A 220 -12.42 8.70 3.22
C TYR A 220 -13.92 8.81 2.96
N MET A 221 -14.68 9.35 3.92
CA MET A 221 -16.12 9.58 3.78
C MET A 221 -16.44 10.46 2.57
N ARG A 222 -15.74 11.59 2.44
CA ARG A 222 -15.89 12.50 1.29
C ARG A 222 -15.55 11.84 -0.04
N LEU A 223 -14.48 11.03 -0.07
CA LEU A 223 -14.12 10.31 -1.29
C LEU A 223 -15.17 9.26 -1.65
N LYS A 224 -15.64 8.48 -0.69
CA LYS A 224 -16.70 7.48 -0.88
C LYS A 224 -17.96 8.13 -1.44
N GLU A 225 -18.35 9.28 -0.90
CA GLU A 225 -19.51 10.06 -1.39
C GLU A 225 -19.28 10.58 -2.81
N ALA A 226 -18.10 11.12 -3.10
CA ALA A 226 -17.75 11.60 -4.44
C ALA A 226 -17.72 10.45 -5.48
N LEU A 227 -17.21 9.28 -5.10
CA LEU A 227 -17.20 8.10 -5.95
C LEU A 227 -18.60 7.54 -6.19
N ALA A 228 -19.45 7.51 -5.16
CA ALA A 228 -20.85 7.11 -5.27
C ALA A 228 -21.60 8.04 -6.23
N ARG A 229 -21.46 9.35 -6.06
CA ARG A 229 -22.05 10.36 -6.97
C ARG A 229 -21.54 10.20 -8.42
N LYS A 230 -20.24 9.99 -8.59
CA LYS A 230 -19.67 9.73 -9.93
C LYS A 230 -20.23 8.46 -10.57
N ALA A 231 -20.40 7.39 -9.80
CA ALA A 231 -21.00 6.15 -10.28
C ALA A 231 -22.46 6.35 -10.67
N GLU A 232 -23.24 7.08 -9.86
CA GLU A 232 -24.62 7.45 -10.13
C GLU A 232 -24.73 8.26 -11.44
N MET A 233 -23.89 9.29 -11.61
CA MET A 233 -23.84 10.07 -12.85
C MET A 233 -23.52 9.21 -14.09
N ASN A 234 -22.58 8.27 -13.96
CA ASN A 234 -22.21 7.35 -15.03
C ASN A 234 -23.36 6.41 -15.42
N VAL A 235 -24.15 5.96 -14.44
CA VAL A 235 -25.32 5.10 -14.68
C VAL A 235 -26.46 5.87 -15.33
N ILE A 236 -26.71 7.11 -14.91
CA ILE A 236 -27.80 7.96 -15.43
C ILE A 236 -27.42 8.62 -16.75
N GLY A 237 -26.12 8.69 -17.09
CA GLY A 237 -25.62 9.31 -18.31
C GLY A 237 -25.47 10.84 -18.23
N TYR A 238 -25.54 11.43 -17.07
CA TYR A 238 -25.28 12.86 -16.84
C TYR A 238 -23.80 13.13 -16.57
N ASN A 239 -23.34 14.32 -17.01
CA ASN A 239 -22.06 14.85 -16.59
C ASN A 239 -22.25 15.92 -15.49
N TYR A 240 -21.17 16.17 -14.72
CA TYR A 240 -21.19 17.12 -13.59
C TYR A 240 -21.66 18.56 -13.99
N GLN A 241 -21.37 18.98 -15.23
CA GLN A 241 -21.79 20.29 -15.72
C GLN A 241 -23.31 20.35 -15.92
N GLN A 242 -23.92 19.26 -16.37
CA GLN A 242 -25.38 19.18 -16.56
C GLN A 242 -26.09 19.20 -15.21
N GLU A 243 -25.61 18.41 -14.23
CA GLU A 243 -26.16 18.41 -12.86
C GLU A 243 -26.12 19.82 -12.25
N ARG A 244 -24.97 20.50 -12.31
CA ARG A 244 -24.83 21.86 -11.78
C ARG A 244 -25.75 22.84 -12.49
N THR A 245 -25.99 22.67 -13.77
CA THR A 245 -26.91 23.53 -14.54
C THR A 245 -28.33 23.33 -14.09
N TYR A 246 -28.75 22.09 -13.83
CA TYR A 246 -30.09 21.78 -13.30
C TYR A 246 -30.28 22.28 -11.86
N ASP A 247 -29.27 22.15 -11.00
CA ASP A 247 -29.29 22.65 -9.64
C ASP A 247 -29.44 24.17 -9.60
N ILE A 248 -28.71 24.89 -10.44
CA ILE A 248 -28.82 26.35 -10.56
C ILE A 248 -30.20 26.74 -11.07
N LEU A 249 -30.73 26.06 -12.07
CA LEU A 249 -32.05 26.28 -12.62
C LEU A 249 -33.16 25.98 -11.59
N GLY A 250 -33.01 24.87 -10.86
CA GLY A 250 -33.93 24.47 -9.78
C GLY A 250 -33.95 25.49 -8.62
N THR A 251 -32.75 25.93 -8.21
CA THR A 251 -32.62 26.94 -7.14
C THR A 251 -33.16 28.31 -7.59
N ALA A 252 -32.93 28.70 -8.83
CA ALA A 252 -33.48 29.92 -9.41
C ALA A 252 -35.03 29.88 -9.51
N ALA A 253 -35.59 28.71 -9.86
CA ALA A 253 -37.04 28.50 -9.94
C ALA A 253 -37.72 28.46 -8.54
N ALA A 254 -37.01 28.01 -7.51
CA ALA A 254 -37.50 27.92 -6.14
C ALA A 254 -37.53 29.28 -5.40
N ASN A 255 -36.80 30.27 -5.88
CA ASN A 255 -36.75 31.61 -5.28
C ASN A 255 -37.97 32.44 -5.66
N LYS A 256 -38.96 32.54 -4.77
CA LYS A 256 -40.20 33.29 -4.91
C LYS A 256 -40.07 34.82 -4.62
N GLY A 257 -38.86 35.39 -4.61
CA GLY A 257 -38.63 36.81 -4.34
C GLY A 257 -38.52 37.68 -5.62
N THR A 258 -38.63 39.02 -5.43
CA THR A 258 -38.53 40.02 -6.53
C THR A 258 -37.23 39.89 -7.32
N ALA A 259 -36.15 39.34 -6.72
CA ALA A 259 -34.91 38.99 -7.40
C ALA A 259 -35.05 37.79 -8.37
N GLY A 260 -35.98 36.87 -8.13
CA GLY A 260 -36.29 35.75 -9.03
C GLY A 260 -36.93 36.18 -10.32
N ASN A 261 -37.79 37.22 -10.26
CA ASN A 261 -38.44 37.76 -11.46
C ASN A 261 -37.47 38.58 -12.33
N VAL A 262 -36.54 39.35 -11.76
CA VAL A 262 -35.50 40.07 -12.51
C VAL A 262 -34.44 39.12 -13.09
N MET A 263 -34.11 38.05 -12.37
CA MET A 263 -33.17 37.01 -12.88
C MET A 263 -33.81 36.15 -13.95
N GLY A 264 -35.11 35.87 -13.85
CA GLY A 264 -35.86 35.16 -14.90
C GLY A 264 -35.92 35.94 -16.23
N VAL A 265 -36.08 37.27 -16.16
CA VAL A 265 -36.09 38.15 -17.35
C VAL A 265 -34.65 38.40 -17.84
N GLY A 266 -33.66 38.52 -16.95
CA GLY A 266 -32.24 38.72 -17.33
C GLY A 266 -31.60 37.48 -17.95
N LEU A 267 -31.91 36.28 -17.43
CA LEU A 267 -31.51 35.00 -18.02
C LEU A 267 -32.25 34.75 -19.34
N GLY A 268 -33.51 35.20 -19.48
CA GLY A 268 -34.27 35.04 -20.73
C GLY A 268 -33.77 35.89 -21.88
N LEU A 269 -33.21 37.09 -21.61
CA LEU A 269 -32.77 38.00 -22.65
C LEU A 269 -31.25 38.04 -22.87
N GLY A 270 -30.43 37.79 -21.87
CA GLY A 270 -28.98 37.92 -21.98
C GLY A 270 -28.26 36.60 -22.29
N MET A 271 -28.76 35.47 -21.78
CA MET A 271 -28.24 34.14 -22.05
C MET A 271 -29.06 33.32 -23.07
N GLY A 272 -30.27 33.81 -23.41
CA GLY A 272 -31.21 33.11 -24.25
C GLY A 272 -30.69 32.82 -25.69
N ALA A 273 -29.78 33.63 -26.21
CA ALA A 273 -29.23 33.41 -27.50
C ALA A 273 -28.17 32.29 -27.56
N ASN A 274 -27.44 32.06 -26.45
CA ASN A 274 -26.41 30.98 -26.43
C ASN A 274 -26.92 29.72 -25.73
N ILE A 275 -27.74 29.83 -24.69
CA ILE A 275 -28.32 28.68 -23.97
C ILE A 275 -29.51 28.09 -24.73
N GLY A 276 -30.30 28.92 -25.40
CA GLY A 276 -31.39 28.47 -26.28
C GLY A 276 -30.90 27.57 -27.43
N ASN A 277 -29.74 27.89 -27.97
CA ASN A 277 -29.11 27.05 -29.00
C ASN A 277 -28.54 25.72 -28.44
N THR A 278 -28.12 25.71 -27.19
CA THR A 278 -27.61 24.50 -26.51
C THR A 278 -28.74 23.60 -25.99
N ILE A 279 -29.80 24.20 -25.44
CA ILE A 279 -31.00 23.48 -24.98
C ILE A 279 -31.85 23.01 -26.18
N GLY A 280 -31.95 23.83 -27.25
CA GLY A 280 -32.63 23.44 -28.46
C GLY A 280 -31.98 22.27 -29.18
N LYS A 281 -30.65 22.19 -29.15
CA LYS A 281 -29.91 21.02 -29.65
C LYS A 281 -30.07 19.78 -28.74
N MET A 282 -30.18 19.97 -27.43
CA MET A 282 -30.38 18.87 -26.48
C MET A 282 -31.81 18.31 -26.50
N MET A 283 -32.80 19.13 -26.76
CA MET A 283 -34.20 18.69 -26.90
C MET A 283 -34.53 18.17 -28.32
N GLY A 284 -33.75 18.58 -29.32
CA GLY A 284 -33.91 18.10 -30.69
C GLY A 284 -33.45 16.68 -30.91
N ASP A 285 -32.54 16.17 -30.07
CA ASP A 285 -31.98 14.83 -30.20
C ASP A 285 -32.88 13.72 -29.61
N THR A 286 -33.91 14.08 -28.86
CA THR A 286 -34.83 13.11 -28.23
C THR A 286 -36.08 12.79 -29.05
N THR A 287 -36.31 13.46 -30.20
CA THR A 287 -37.56 13.27 -30.98
C THR A 287 -37.37 13.09 -32.48
N ALA A 288 -36.17 12.75 -32.96
CA ALA A 288 -35.99 12.51 -34.38
C ALA A 288 -35.56 11.09 -34.73
N HIS A 289 -36.49 10.15 -34.59
CA HIS A 289 -36.62 9.06 -35.54
C HIS A 289 -37.81 9.38 -36.44
N THR A 290 -37.60 10.19 -37.46
CA THR A 290 -38.29 10.08 -38.76
C THR A 290 -37.68 11.09 -39.75
N ASN A 291 -37.15 10.53 -40.84
CA ASN A 291 -36.85 11.07 -42.17
C ASN A 291 -37.07 12.56 -42.43
N THR A 292 -36.08 13.30 -42.94
CA THR A 292 -35.98 13.74 -44.34
C THR A 292 -34.71 14.58 -44.54
N GLN A 293 -34.13 14.45 -45.76
CA GLN A 293 -32.99 15.15 -46.33
C GLN A 293 -33.16 16.68 -46.36
N GLU A 294 -32.11 17.45 -46.13
CA GLU A 294 -31.44 18.35 -47.06
C GLU A 294 -30.51 19.36 -46.39
N THR A 295 -29.29 19.28 -46.82
CA THR A 295 -28.26 20.31 -47.07
C THR A 295 -28.29 21.65 -46.33
N THR A 296 -27.22 21.90 -45.55
CA THR A 296 -26.34 23.08 -45.80
C THR A 296 -24.96 22.87 -45.19
N LYS A 297 -23.95 22.96 -46.03
CA LYS A 297 -22.51 22.92 -45.76
C LYS A 297 -22.13 24.14 -44.91
N GLN A 298 -21.58 23.91 -43.70
CA GLN A 298 -20.57 24.78 -43.12
C GLN A 298 -19.41 23.92 -42.67
N SER A 299 -18.26 24.08 -43.33
CA SER A 299 -16.99 23.44 -43.04
C SER A 299 -16.49 23.89 -41.65
N GLU A 300 -16.80 23.17 -40.64
CA GLU A 300 -16.17 23.35 -39.33
C GLU A 300 -14.82 22.61 -39.32
N ASN A 301 -13.75 23.37 -39.14
CA ASN A 301 -12.41 22.88 -38.94
C ASN A 301 -12.39 21.98 -37.69
N THR A 302 -12.62 20.69 -37.86
CA THR A 302 -12.51 19.68 -36.81
C THR A 302 -11.22 18.88 -36.99
N ILE A 303 -10.59 18.49 -35.87
CA ILE A 303 -9.42 17.60 -35.85
C ILE A 303 -9.76 16.37 -35.04
N LYS A 304 -9.12 15.24 -35.34
CA LYS A 304 -9.29 14.02 -34.55
C LYS A 304 -8.42 14.04 -33.28
N CYS A 305 -9.02 13.72 -32.15
CA CYS A 305 -8.29 13.57 -30.90
C CYS A 305 -7.25 12.45 -31.05
N PRO A 306 -5.97 12.69 -30.71
CA PRO A 306 -4.92 11.66 -30.82
C PRO A 306 -5.09 10.50 -29.85
N SER A 307 -5.97 10.60 -28.85
CA SER A 307 -6.17 9.60 -27.84
C SER A 307 -7.43 8.76 -28.01
N CYS A 308 -8.55 9.36 -28.42
CA CYS A 308 -9.85 8.66 -28.53
C CYS A 308 -10.44 8.71 -29.95
N HIS A 309 -9.74 9.33 -30.91
CA HIS A 309 -10.08 9.48 -32.35
C HIS A 309 -11.43 10.15 -32.63
N ASN A 310 -12.11 10.73 -31.64
CA ASN A 310 -13.32 11.50 -31.84
C ASN A 310 -13.01 12.89 -32.44
N ASP A 311 -13.92 13.40 -33.27
CA ASP A 311 -13.79 14.73 -33.87
C ASP A 311 -13.99 15.81 -32.79
N ILE A 312 -13.05 16.74 -32.75
CA ILE A 312 -13.03 17.87 -31.82
C ILE A 312 -12.80 19.17 -32.55
N PRO A 313 -13.31 20.31 -32.08
CA PRO A 313 -13.03 21.61 -32.69
C PRO A 313 -11.53 21.87 -32.75
N ALA A 314 -11.06 22.37 -33.89
CA ALA A 314 -9.64 22.62 -34.09
C ALA A 314 -9.01 23.63 -33.13
N ASN A 315 -9.81 24.41 -32.39
CA ASN A 315 -9.37 25.36 -31.37
C ASN A 315 -9.40 24.80 -29.93
N ALA A 316 -9.82 23.54 -29.74
CA ALA A 316 -9.92 22.94 -28.39
C ALA A 316 -8.55 22.73 -27.75
N LYS A 317 -8.39 23.10 -26.50
CA LYS A 317 -7.19 22.82 -25.66
C LYS A 317 -7.23 21.44 -25.03
N PHE A 318 -8.42 20.91 -24.82
CA PHE A 318 -8.68 19.58 -24.23
C PHE A 318 -9.72 18.85 -25.07
N CYS A 319 -9.59 17.55 -25.20
CA CYS A 319 -10.62 16.74 -25.84
C CYS A 319 -11.88 16.69 -24.98
N MET A 320 -13.01 17.11 -25.54
CA MET A 320 -14.30 17.14 -24.83
C MET A 320 -14.82 15.73 -24.50
N ASN A 321 -14.32 14.69 -25.18
CA ASN A 321 -14.80 13.33 -25.00
C ASN A 321 -13.94 12.50 -24.01
N CYS A 322 -12.60 12.67 -24.03
CA CYS A 322 -11.70 11.89 -23.15
C CYS A 322 -10.91 12.74 -22.16
N GLY A 323 -11.09 14.06 -22.13
CA GLY A 323 -10.43 14.98 -21.22
C GLY A 323 -8.93 15.20 -21.45
N LYS A 324 -8.33 14.53 -22.46
CA LYS A 324 -6.90 14.64 -22.70
C LYS A 324 -6.54 16.01 -23.28
N GLU A 325 -5.47 16.60 -22.77
CA GLU A 325 -4.93 17.86 -23.27
C GLU A 325 -4.44 17.69 -24.71
N ILE A 326 -4.91 18.55 -25.61
CA ILE A 326 -4.51 18.61 -27.00
C ILE A 326 -3.31 19.56 -27.08
N ARG A 327 -2.13 19.01 -26.86
CA ARG A 327 -0.89 19.76 -27.06
C ARG A 327 -0.76 20.03 -28.57
N ARG A 328 -0.92 21.28 -28.94
CA ARG A 328 -0.38 21.73 -30.22
C ARG A 328 1.12 21.73 -30.04
N GLU A 329 1.83 20.98 -30.87
CA GLU A 329 3.21 21.34 -31.14
C GLU A 329 3.14 22.76 -31.69
N SER A 330 3.48 23.74 -30.85
CA SER A 330 3.75 25.10 -31.33
C SER A 330 4.74 24.90 -32.45
N GLU A 331 4.45 25.41 -33.65
CA GLU A 331 5.41 25.53 -34.72
C GLU A 331 6.64 26.18 -34.10
N LYS A 332 7.61 25.37 -33.71
CA LYS A 332 8.88 25.85 -33.23
C LYS A 332 9.49 26.57 -34.40
N GLU A 333 9.64 27.89 -34.32
CA GLU A 333 10.35 28.68 -35.31
C GLU A 333 11.64 27.95 -35.66
N MET A 334 11.73 27.43 -36.87
CA MET A 334 12.91 26.74 -37.37
C MET A 334 13.93 27.77 -37.83
N VAL A 335 15.13 27.69 -37.32
CA VAL A 335 16.25 28.58 -37.68
C VAL A 335 17.38 27.76 -38.32
N ILE A 336 18.18 28.40 -39.15
CA ILE A 336 19.35 27.76 -39.78
C ILE A 336 20.53 27.93 -38.83
N CYS A 337 21.13 26.81 -38.42
CA CYS A 337 22.35 26.85 -37.61
C CYS A 337 23.53 27.46 -38.40
N PRO A 338 24.22 28.47 -37.90
CA PRO A 338 25.35 29.10 -38.61
C PRO A 338 26.55 28.15 -38.74
N TYR A 339 26.68 27.16 -37.91
CA TYR A 339 27.83 26.24 -37.87
C TYR A 339 27.66 25.00 -38.74
N CYS A 340 26.52 24.33 -38.68
CA CYS A 340 26.26 23.12 -39.49
C CYS A 340 25.30 23.32 -40.66
N LYS A 341 24.71 24.52 -40.81
CA LYS A 341 23.76 24.93 -41.83
C LYS A 341 22.46 24.12 -41.88
N GLU A 342 22.17 23.35 -40.84
CA GLU A 342 20.98 22.53 -40.76
C GLU A 342 19.80 23.31 -40.16
N ARG A 343 18.57 22.99 -40.59
CA ARG A 343 17.34 23.59 -40.05
C ARG A 343 17.01 22.94 -38.71
N VAL A 344 17.09 23.70 -37.62
CA VAL A 344 16.86 23.23 -36.27
C VAL A 344 15.84 24.14 -35.56
N PRO A 345 15.10 23.61 -34.57
CA PRO A 345 14.24 24.45 -33.72
C PRO A 345 15.06 25.55 -33.02
N LYS A 346 14.50 26.76 -32.96
CA LYS A 346 15.10 27.88 -32.23
C LYS A 346 15.35 27.50 -30.77
N GLY A 347 16.58 27.55 -30.35
CA GLY A 347 17.01 27.17 -28.98
C GLY A 347 18.39 27.74 -28.71
N LYS A 348 18.85 27.63 -27.45
CA LYS A 348 20.18 28.09 -27.04
C LYS A 348 21.31 27.28 -27.69
N PHE A 349 21.07 26.02 -27.99
CA PHE A 349 22.05 25.12 -28.59
C PHE A 349 21.46 24.43 -29.81
N CYS A 350 22.31 24.23 -30.85
CA CYS A 350 21.92 23.45 -32.01
C CYS A 350 21.78 21.97 -31.67
N MET A 351 20.61 21.39 -31.91
CA MET A 351 20.37 19.97 -31.63
C MET A 351 21.15 19.01 -32.52
N SER A 352 21.66 19.50 -33.65
CA SER A 352 22.42 18.68 -34.60
C SER A 352 23.94 18.72 -34.35
N CYS A 353 24.54 19.87 -34.03
CA CYS A 353 25.99 19.99 -33.84
C CYS A 353 26.41 20.40 -32.41
N GLY A 354 25.48 20.64 -31.51
CA GLY A 354 25.72 20.96 -30.08
C GLY A 354 26.28 22.38 -29.82
N LYS A 355 26.52 23.20 -30.84
CA LYS A 355 27.05 24.55 -30.64
C LYS A 355 25.98 25.54 -30.20
N GLU A 356 26.39 26.53 -29.42
CA GLU A 356 25.53 27.60 -28.93
C GLU A 356 25.03 28.50 -30.06
N MET A 357 23.74 28.82 -30.05
CA MET A 357 23.06 29.61 -31.09
C MET A 357 22.44 30.90 -30.52
N GLU A 358 23.00 31.45 -29.43
CA GLU A 358 22.58 32.77 -28.95
C GLU A 358 23.02 33.85 -29.93
N ASN A 359 22.14 34.81 -30.21
CA ASN A 359 22.35 35.96 -31.12
C ASN A 359 22.56 35.63 -32.60
N VAL A 360 21.82 34.70 -33.15
CA VAL A 360 21.84 34.43 -34.59
C VAL A 360 20.55 34.89 -35.28
N CYS A 361 20.66 35.37 -36.51
CA CYS A 361 19.52 35.79 -37.31
C CYS A 361 18.63 34.59 -37.72
N PRO A 362 17.32 34.60 -37.41
CA PRO A 362 16.42 33.49 -37.76
C PRO A 362 16.24 33.25 -39.25
N LYS A 363 16.58 34.25 -40.09
CA LYS A 363 16.39 34.18 -41.56
C LYS A 363 17.64 33.70 -42.29
N CYS A 364 18.85 34.17 -41.92
CA CYS A 364 20.08 33.84 -42.64
C CYS A 364 21.16 33.18 -41.78
N GLY A 365 20.96 33.01 -40.47
CA GLY A 365 21.92 32.38 -39.58
C GLY A 365 23.17 33.22 -39.26
N ALA A 366 23.26 34.46 -39.69
CA ALA A 366 24.38 35.34 -39.40
C ALA A 366 24.33 35.83 -37.93
N GLU A 367 25.49 36.02 -37.32
CA GLU A 367 25.61 36.54 -35.96
C GLU A 367 25.07 37.98 -35.88
N ILE A 368 24.29 38.29 -34.84
CA ILE A 368 23.68 39.60 -34.59
C ILE A 368 24.19 40.16 -33.28
N LEU A 369 24.44 41.46 -33.26
CA LEU A 369 24.81 42.17 -32.04
C LEU A 369 23.64 42.20 -31.03
N GLU A 370 23.96 42.15 -29.74
CA GLU A 370 22.96 42.31 -28.69
C GLU A 370 22.19 43.62 -28.90
N ASN A 371 20.86 43.54 -28.91
CA ASN A 371 19.90 44.64 -29.19
C ASN A 371 19.79 45.14 -30.61
N ALA A 372 20.28 44.44 -31.64
CA ALA A 372 20.06 44.79 -33.01
C ALA A 372 18.56 44.65 -33.43
N LYS A 373 18.00 45.71 -34.00
CA LYS A 373 16.60 45.67 -34.51
C LYS A 373 16.49 45.03 -35.87
N PHE A 374 17.60 45.00 -36.62
CA PHE A 374 17.68 44.44 -37.98
C PHE A 374 18.95 43.64 -38.15
N CYS A 375 18.92 42.57 -38.90
CA CYS A 375 20.10 41.79 -39.24
C CYS A 375 20.98 42.61 -40.25
N MET A 376 22.23 42.84 -39.88
CA MET A 376 23.19 43.56 -40.74
C MET A 376 23.53 42.81 -42.04
N SER A 377 23.31 41.50 -42.10
CA SER A 377 23.65 40.64 -43.23
C SER A 377 22.53 40.48 -44.23
N CYS A 378 21.24 40.39 -43.78
CA CYS A 378 20.12 40.15 -44.70
C CYS A 378 18.95 41.14 -44.53
N GLY A 379 19.09 42.17 -43.69
CA GLY A 379 18.07 43.19 -43.47
C GLY A 379 16.78 42.73 -42.78
N ALA A 380 16.71 41.47 -42.32
CA ALA A 380 15.54 40.96 -41.64
C ALA A 380 15.32 41.64 -40.28
N LYS A 381 14.08 41.99 -39.93
CA LYS A 381 13.73 42.56 -38.66
C LYS A 381 13.83 41.45 -37.56
N ILE A 382 14.50 41.74 -36.44
CA ILE A 382 14.83 40.78 -35.40
C ILE A 382 13.94 40.97 -34.19
N LYS A 383 13.51 42.19 -33.89
CA LYS A 383 12.53 42.55 -32.85
C LYS A 383 11.46 43.46 -33.42
#